data_33a1480b287bc67864cd8d439e9381a0
#
_entry.id   33a1480b287bc67864cd8d439e9381a0
#
_cell.length_a   1.000
_cell.length_b   1.000
_cell.length_c   1.000
_cell.angle_alpha   90.00
_cell.angle_beta   90.00
_cell.angle_gamma   90.00
#
_symmetry.space_group_name_H-M   'P 1'
#
loop_
_entity.id
_entity.type
_entity.pdbx_description
1 polymer ?
#
loop_
_entity_poly.entity_id
_entity_poly.type
_entity_poly.pdbx_seq_one_letter_code
_entity_poly.pdbx_strand_id
1 'polypeptide(L)'
;MANKKYEIRYLPTFISQFNNILYYITYELKNKIAADNFYNEVVKQIEIISNAPESYEVYKTIKDEKIKYYKINVKNYTIFYVVKDNIMEIRRIYYSARNFDNLI
;
A
#
# COMPACT_ATOMS: atom_id res chain seq x y z
N MET A 1 17.42 23.37 -2.52
CA MET A 1 17.52 22.21 -1.63
C MET A 1 16.85 20.99 -2.25
N ALA A 2 17.57 19.90 -2.35
CA ALA A 2 17.02 18.69 -2.94
C ALA A 2 15.95 18.11 -2.02
N ASN A 3 14.84 17.69 -2.57
CA ASN A 3 13.82 16.98 -1.83
C ASN A 3 14.36 15.62 -1.42
N LYS A 4 14.33 15.38 -0.12
CA LYS A 4 14.82 14.13 0.41
C LYS A 4 13.70 13.11 0.30
N LYS A 5 13.91 12.13 -0.56
CA LYS A 5 12.98 11.04 -0.74
C LYS A 5 13.06 10.10 0.46
N TYR A 6 11.92 9.66 0.97
CA TYR A 6 11.89 8.70 2.07
C TYR A 6 12.35 7.34 1.57
N GLU A 7 13.00 6.58 2.45
CA GLU A 7 13.34 5.19 2.15
C GLU A 7 12.07 4.36 2.20
N ILE A 8 11.85 3.54 1.17
CA ILE A 8 10.68 2.67 1.10
C ILE A 8 11.06 1.28 1.58
N ARG A 9 10.30 0.74 2.53
CA ARG A 9 10.45 -0.65 2.98
C ARG A 9 9.15 -1.38 2.81
N TYR A 10 9.24 -2.58 2.27
CA TYR A 10 8.08 -3.44 2.06
C TYR A 10 8.12 -4.55 3.09
N LEU A 11 7.09 -4.64 3.93
CA LEU A 11 7.01 -5.74 4.89
C LEU A 11 6.67 -7.04 4.18
N PRO A 12 7.17 -8.17 4.71
CA PRO A 12 6.86 -9.48 4.10
C PRO A 12 5.37 -9.74 3.94
N THR A 13 4.54 -9.30 4.88
CA THR A 13 3.09 -9.48 4.78
C THR A 13 2.52 -8.74 3.57
N PHE A 14 2.98 -7.51 3.32
CA PHE A 14 2.55 -6.77 2.14
C PHE A 14 2.96 -7.52 0.87
N ILE A 15 4.21 -7.96 0.81
CA ILE A 15 4.73 -8.65 -0.37
C ILE A 15 3.89 -9.90 -0.65
N SER A 16 3.59 -10.68 0.37
CA SER A 16 2.78 -11.88 0.25
C SER A 16 1.37 -11.55 -0.25
N GLN A 17 0.74 -10.55 0.34
CA GLN A 17 -0.61 -10.14 -0.05
C GLN A 17 -0.64 -9.63 -1.49
N PHE A 18 0.35 -8.82 -1.86
CA PHE A 18 0.42 -8.25 -3.20
C PHE A 18 0.63 -9.35 -4.24
N ASN A 19 1.54 -10.30 -3.96
CA ASN A 19 1.78 -11.42 -4.86
C ASN A 19 0.52 -12.28 -5.03
N ASN A 20 -0.25 -12.48 -3.96
CA ASN A 20 -1.50 -13.24 -4.04
C ASN A 20 -2.52 -12.54 -4.93
N ILE A 21 -2.60 -11.21 -4.84
CA ILE A 21 -3.50 -10.44 -5.70
C ILE A 21 -3.09 -10.56 -7.16
N LEU A 22 -1.79 -10.42 -7.45
CA LEU A 22 -1.28 -10.52 -8.81
C LEU A 22 -1.51 -11.92 -9.38
N TYR A 23 -1.32 -12.95 -8.56
CA TYR A 23 -1.59 -14.33 -8.95
C TYR A 23 -3.07 -14.51 -9.31
N TYR A 24 -3.96 -13.98 -8.47
CA TYR A 24 -5.40 -14.06 -8.69
C TYR A 24 -5.79 -13.42 -10.02
N ILE A 25 -5.29 -12.21 -10.29
CA ILE A 25 -5.60 -11.51 -11.53
C ILE A 25 -5.06 -12.27 -12.73
N THR A 26 -3.84 -12.78 -12.62
CA THR A 26 -3.17 -13.47 -13.73
C THR A 26 -3.86 -14.79 -14.07
N TYR A 27 -4.15 -15.61 -13.05
CA TYR A 27 -4.55 -17.00 -13.28
C TYR A 27 -6.04 -17.23 -13.08
N GLU A 28 -6.66 -16.63 -12.06
CA GLU A 28 -8.09 -16.80 -11.84
C GLU A 28 -8.90 -15.94 -12.79
N LEU A 29 -8.52 -14.69 -12.99
CA LEU A 29 -9.19 -13.81 -13.92
C LEU A 29 -8.59 -13.93 -15.34
N LYS A 30 -7.52 -14.70 -15.50
CA LYS A 30 -6.86 -14.93 -16.79
C LYS A 30 -6.54 -13.63 -17.53
N ASN A 31 -6.00 -12.66 -16.78
CA ASN A 31 -5.74 -11.34 -17.35
C ASN A 31 -4.35 -10.84 -16.92
N LYS A 32 -3.33 -11.37 -17.60
CA LYS A 32 -1.94 -10.99 -17.32
C LYS A 32 -1.69 -9.51 -17.55
N ILE A 33 -2.33 -8.93 -18.56
CA ILE A 33 -2.15 -7.51 -18.86
C ILE A 33 -2.65 -6.65 -17.69
N ALA A 34 -3.81 -7.01 -17.14
CA ALA A 34 -4.34 -6.29 -15.98
C ALA A 34 -3.43 -6.46 -14.76
N ALA A 35 -2.84 -7.64 -14.57
CA ALA A 35 -1.91 -7.86 -13.46
C ALA A 35 -0.67 -6.98 -13.61
N ASP A 36 -0.09 -6.92 -14.80
CA ASP A 36 1.08 -6.10 -15.07
C ASP A 36 0.77 -4.61 -14.87
N ASN A 37 -0.38 -4.18 -15.35
CA ASN A 37 -0.82 -2.78 -15.19
C ASN A 37 -1.03 -2.43 -13.72
N PHE A 38 -1.61 -3.34 -12.95
CA PHE A 38 -1.83 -3.12 -11.53
C PHE A 38 -0.50 -3.04 -10.77
N TYR A 39 0.41 -3.96 -11.07
CA TYR A 39 1.75 -3.93 -10.48
C TYR A 39 2.42 -2.58 -10.73
N ASN A 40 2.44 -2.14 -11.98
CA ASN A 40 3.09 -0.89 -12.35
C ASN A 40 2.44 0.31 -11.68
N GLU A 41 1.12 0.31 -11.57
CA GLU A 41 0.41 1.42 -10.94
C GLU A 41 0.70 1.48 -9.44
N VAL A 42 0.74 0.34 -8.75
CA VAL A 42 1.06 0.28 -7.32
C VAL A 42 2.47 0.82 -7.08
N VAL A 43 3.44 0.34 -7.84
CA VAL A 43 4.84 0.78 -7.68
C VAL A 43 4.95 2.29 -7.96
N LYS A 44 4.31 2.76 -9.01
CA LYS A 44 4.33 4.18 -9.38
C LYS A 44 3.74 5.05 -8.28
N GLN A 45 2.60 4.67 -7.71
CA GLN A 45 1.96 5.45 -6.67
C GLN A 45 2.81 5.49 -5.40
N ILE A 46 3.38 4.37 -5.00
CA ILE A 46 4.26 4.32 -3.84
C ILE A 46 5.47 5.22 -4.03
N GLU A 47 6.07 5.20 -5.22
CA GLU A 47 7.21 6.06 -5.55
C GLU A 47 6.85 7.54 -5.45
N ILE A 48 5.71 7.94 -6.00
CA ILE A 48 5.25 9.33 -5.96
C ILE A 48 5.03 9.76 -4.52
N ILE A 49 4.35 8.94 -3.75
CA ILE A 49 3.97 9.26 -2.37
C ILE A 49 5.20 9.31 -1.47
N SER A 50 6.25 8.56 -1.79
CA SER A 50 7.48 8.54 -0.99
C SER A 50 8.19 9.89 -0.93
N ASN A 51 7.83 10.84 -1.78
CA ASN A 51 8.40 12.19 -1.71
C ASN A 51 7.85 12.99 -0.53
N ALA A 52 6.60 12.72 -0.12
CA ALA A 52 5.99 13.40 1.01
C ALA A 52 4.90 12.50 1.63
N PRO A 53 5.28 11.36 2.21
CA PRO A 53 4.30 10.35 2.62
C PRO A 53 3.40 10.80 3.77
N GLU A 54 3.80 11.81 4.53
CA GLU A 54 2.97 12.32 5.63
C GLU A 54 1.96 13.37 5.18
N SER A 55 1.92 13.68 3.88
CA SER A 55 0.95 14.62 3.32
C SER A 55 -0.37 13.96 2.90
N TYR A 56 -0.48 12.66 3.08
CA TYR A 56 -1.61 11.90 2.56
C TYR A 56 -2.60 11.54 3.65
N GLU A 57 -3.66 10.85 3.28
CA GLU A 57 -4.78 10.58 4.16
C GLU A 57 -4.41 9.61 5.28
N VAL A 58 -4.75 10.00 6.52
CA VAL A 58 -4.57 9.13 7.68
C VAL A 58 -5.80 8.25 7.82
N TYR A 59 -5.59 6.95 8.00
CA TYR A 59 -6.66 6.03 8.34
C TYR A 59 -6.76 5.91 9.85
N LYS A 60 -7.90 6.31 10.39
CA LYS A 60 -8.13 6.23 11.83
C LYS A 60 -8.79 4.90 12.17
N THR A 61 -8.07 4.08 12.91
CA THR A 61 -8.62 2.83 13.42
C THR A 61 -9.03 3.01 14.87
N ILE A 62 -10.10 2.31 15.27
CA ILE A 62 -10.54 2.33 16.66
C ILE A 62 -9.74 1.38 17.53
N LYS A 63 -8.94 0.50 16.94
CA LYS A 63 -8.24 -0.55 17.68
C LYS A 63 -6.93 -0.12 18.32
N ASP A 64 -6.15 0.70 17.61
CA ASP A 64 -4.80 1.06 18.07
C ASP A 64 -4.48 2.48 17.68
N GLU A 65 -4.63 3.40 18.62
CA GLU A 65 -4.34 4.80 18.39
C GLU A 65 -2.85 5.11 18.39
N LYS A 66 -2.01 4.15 18.80
CA LYS A 66 -0.56 4.36 18.86
C LYS A 66 0.10 4.29 17.50
N ILE A 67 -0.52 3.58 16.56
CA ILE A 67 0.04 3.43 15.22
C ILE A 67 -0.74 4.31 14.28
N LYS A 68 -0.04 5.25 13.65
CA LYS A 68 -0.65 6.15 12.68
C LYS A 68 -0.50 5.54 11.30
N TYR A 69 -1.60 5.01 10.79
CA TYR A 69 -1.63 4.47 9.44
C TYR A 69 -2.02 5.53 8.43
N TYR A 70 -1.33 5.51 7.31
CA TYR A 70 -1.74 6.24 6.12
C TYR A 70 -2.28 5.25 5.11
N LYS A 71 -3.12 5.71 4.19
CA LYS A 71 -3.67 4.84 3.17
C LYS A 71 -3.55 5.44 1.78
N ILE A 72 -3.38 4.56 0.80
CA ILE A 72 -3.35 4.89 -0.61
C ILE A 72 -4.38 4.00 -1.29
N ASN A 73 -5.24 4.60 -2.12
CA ASN A 73 -6.17 3.82 -2.92
C ASN A 73 -5.60 3.68 -4.33
N VAL A 74 -5.47 2.43 -4.79
CA VAL A 74 -5.04 2.11 -6.14
C VAL A 74 -6.06 1.16 -6.73
N LYS A 75 -6.84 1.63 -7.70
CA LYS A 75 -7.95 0.88 -8.28
C LYS A 75 -8.90 0.42 -7.16
N ASN A 76 -9.17 -0.87 -7.07
CA ASN A 76 -10.10 -1.43 -6.07
C ASN A 76 -9.40 -1.88 -4.79
N TYR A 77 -8.16 -1.46 -4.57
CA TYR A 77 -7.36 -1.89 -3.44
C TYR A 77 -6.89 -0.70 -2.62
N THR A 78 -6.67 -0.95 -1.34
CA THR A 78 -6.15 0.05 -0.41
C THR A 78 -4.86 -0.47 0.21
N ILE A 79 -3.83 0.36 0.15
CA ILE A 79 -2.51 0.06 0.69
C ILE A 79 -2.34 0.86 1.98
N PHE A 80 -1.86 0.20 3.03
CA PHE A 80 -1.60 0.85 4.31
C PHE A 80 -0.11 0.94 4.57
N TYR A 81 0.33 2.11 4.99
CA TYR A 81 1.74 2.32 5.33
C TYR A 81 1.85 3.16 6.59
N VAL A 82 2.99 3.08 7.24
CA VAL A 82 3.35 3.95 8.35
C VAL A 82 4.64 4.67 8.01
N VAL A 83 4.84 5.82 8.65
CA VAL A 83 6.06 6.60 8.47
C VAL A 83 6.75 6.70 9.82
N LYS A 84 8.02 6.36 9.84
CA LYS A 84 8.83 6.48 11.04
C LYS A 84 10.20 7.02 10.63
N ASP A 85 10.56 8.18 11.18
CA ASP A 85 11.77 8.89 10.78
C ASP A 85 11.68 9.21 9.29
N ASN A 86 12.62 8.78 8.47
CA ASN A 86 12.52 8.97 7.03
C ASN A 86 12.25 7.64 6.28
N ILE A 87 11.56 6.72 6.95
CA ILE A 87 11.21 5.43 6.36
C ILE A 87 9.70 5.38 6.14
N MET A 88 9.32 5.05 4.91
CA MET A 88 7.94 4.76 4.54
C MET A 88 7.79 3.25 4.48
N GLU A 89 7.09 2.69 5.45
CA GLU A 89 6.96 1.24 5.60
C GLU A 89 5.62 0.77 5.08
N ILE A 90 5.64 0.01 3.99
CA ILE A 90 4.43 -0.49 3.34
C ILE A 90 4.04 -1.79 4.02
N ARG A 91 2.86 -1.80 4.68
CA ARG A 91 2.51 -2.87 5.61
C ARG A 91 1.46 -3.85 5.09
N ARG A 92 0.41 -3.35 4.45
CA ARG A 92 -0.74 -4.17 4.07
C ARG A 92 -1.34 -3.69 2.76
N ILE A 93 -1.99 -4.61 2.05
CA ILE A 93 -2.83 -4.25 0.91
C ILE A 93 -4.08 -5.14 0.96
N TYR A 94 -5.27 -4.49 0.87
CA TYR A 94 -6.55 -5.19 0.94
C TYR A 94 -7.49 -4.66 -0.13
N TYR A 95 -8.45 -5.48 -0.50
CA TYR A 95 -9.56 -5.04 -1.32
C TYR A 95 -10.33 -3.93 -0.57
N SER A 96 -10.61 -2.81 -1.25
CA SER A 96 -11.13 -1.60 -0.59
C SER A 96 -12.49 -1.78 0.06
N ALA A 97 -13.28 -2.76 -0.40
CA ALA A 97 -14.61 -3.00 0.15
C ALA A 97 -14.58 -3.75 1.49
N ARG A 98 -13.41 -4.19 1.95
CA ARG A 98 -13.31 -4.95 3.21
C ARG A 98 -13.34 -4.02 4.41
N ASN A 99 -13.77 -4.56 5.56
CA ASN A 99 -13.70 -3.84 6.82
C ASN A 99 -12.27 -3.92 7.36
N PHE A 100 -11.55 -2.79 7.31
CA PHE A 100 -10.14 -2.75 7.67
C PHE A 100 -9.89 -2.83 9.18
N ASP A 101 -10.87 -2.47 10.01
CA ASP A 101 -10.66 -2.39 11.46
C ASP A 101 -10.23 -3.72 12.07
N ASN A 102 -10.64 -4.83 11.46
CA ASN A 102 -10.27 -6.16 11.94
C ASN A 102 -9.01 -6.71 11.28
N LEU A 103 -8.43 -5.97 10.33
CA LEU A 103 -7.33 -6.46 9.49
C LEU A 103 -5.98 -5.83 9.82
N ILE A 104 -5.99 -4.65 10.42
CA ILE A 104 -4.77 -3.92 10.74
C ILE A 104 -4.63 -3.61 12.20
#